data_22cf6e0d74438eafc60e31d34dc87f85
#
_entry.id   22cf6e0d74438eafc60e31d34dc87f85
#
_cell.length_a   1.000
_cell.length_b   1.000
_cell.length_c   1.000
_cell.angle_alpha   90.00
_cell.angle_beta   90.00
_cell.angle_gamma   90.00
#
_symmetry.space_group_name_H-M   'P 1'
#
loop_
_entity.id
_entity.type
_entity.pdbx_description
1 polymer ?
#
loop_
_entity_poly.entity_id
_entity_poly.type
_entity_poly.pdbx_seq_one_letter_code
_entity_poly.pdbx_strand_id
1 'polypeptide(L)'
;VLLSDGSRNNGRPADQAAREAKRQKIPIYTIAFGTPGGYVETDGRREPVPANPVEMAEIARISGGKTFTAGSSGELREVYSSIAKSVGYVKVDQEVTEQYAGYALLLAFVAAMAVISLGARWP
;
A
#
# COMPACT_ATOMS: atom_id res chain seq x y z
N VAL A 1 0.83 -6.29 -2.56
CA VAL A 1 0.49 -6.07 -3.97
C VAL A 1 1.78 -6.06 -4.76
N LEU A 2 1.81 -6.76 -5.90
CA LEU A 2 2.91 -6.81 -6.86
C LEU A 2 2.46 -6.13 -8.15
N LEU A 3 3.10 -5.04 -8.51
CA LEU A 3 2.89 -4.34 -9.78
C LEU A 3 4.09 -4.60 -10.69
N SER A 4 3.86 -5.10 -11.88
CA SER A 4 4.89 -5.37 -12.87
C SER A 4 4.33 -5.35 -14.28
N ASP A 5 5.21 -5.11 -15.25
CA ASP A 5 4.94 -5.34 -16.67
C ASP A 5 5.05 -6.83 -17.05
N GLY A 6 5.54 -7.67 -16.14
CA GLY A 6 5.74 -9.09 -16.33
C GLY A 6 7.07 -9.49 -16.97
N SER A 7 7.93 -8.53 -17.27
CA SER A 7 9.28 -8.82 -17.78
C SER A 7 10.23 -9.16 -16.64
N ARG A 8 10.78 -10.37 -16.64
CA ARG A 8 11.74 -10.82 -15.64
C ARG A 8 13.07 -11.17 -16.29
N ASN A 9 14.12 -10.47 -15.88
CA ASN A 9 15.44 -10.66 -16.45
C ASN A 9 16.39 -11.45 -15.54
N ASN A 10 16.19 -11.45 -14.22
CA ASN A 10 17.05 -12.15 -13.26
C ASN A 10 16.32 -12.46 -11.94
N GLY A 11 16.83 -13.43 -11.18
CA GLY A 11 16.41 -13.69 -9.82
C GLY A 11 15.84 -15.09 -9.58
N ARG A 12 15.24 -15.28 -8.39
CA ARG A 12 14.57 -16.54 -8.03
C ARG A 12 13.33 -16.76 -8.88
N PRO A 13 12.98 -18.02 -9.20
CA PRO A 13 11.73 -18.35 -9.84
C PRO A 13 10.54 -17.78 -9.07
N ALA A 14 9.65 -17.06 -9.75
CA ALA A 14 8.52 -16.37 -9.10
C ALA A 14 7.55 -17.36 -8.44
N ASP A 15 7.43 -18.56 -8.99
CA ASP A 15 6.61 -19.64 -8.42
C ASP A 15 7.13 -20.09 -7.05
N GLN A 16 8.44 -20.13 -6.82
CA GLN A 16 9.02 -20.44 -5.51
C GLN A 16 8.67 -19.36 -4.48
N ALA A 17 8.78 -18.08 -4.85
CA ALA A 17 8.40 -16.98 -3.99
C ALA A 17 6.89 -17.00 -3.66
N ALA A 18 6.05 -17.30 -4.65
CA ALA A 18 4.62 -17.43 -4.46
C ALA A 18 4.23 -18.59 -3.54
N ARG A 19 4.92 -19.75 -3.65
CA ARG A 19 4.72 -20.89 -2.73
C ARG A 19 5.15 -20.55 -1.30
N GLU A 20 6.24 -19.82 -1.15
CA GLU A 20 6.70 -19.34 0.15
C GLU A 20 5.68 -18.42 0.80
N ALA A 21 5.15 -17.43 0.04
CA ALA A 21 4.08 -16.55 0.49
C ALA A 21 2.84 -17.35 0.93
N LYS A 22 2.46 -18.38 0.17
CA LYS A 22 1.36 -19.28 0.52
C LYS A 22 1.59 -19.99 1.84
N ARG A 23 2.81 -20.50 2.09
CA ARG A 23 3.14 -21.15 3.37
C ARG A 23 2.97 -20.20 4.55
N GLN A 24 3.31 -18.94 4.34
CA GLN A 24 3.17 -17.88 5.34
C GLN A 24 1.75 -17.29 5.40
N LYS A 25 0.80 -17.83 4.61
CA LYS A 25 -0.59 -17.33 4.48
C LYS A 25 -0.66 -15.87 4.03
N ILE A 26 0.28 -15.45 3.19
CA ILE A 26 0.33 -14.09 2.60
C ILE A 26 -0.17 -14.16 1.16
N PRO A 27 -1.40 -13.73 0.85
CA PRO A 27 -1.88 -13.67 -0.52
C PRO A 27 -1.19 -12.55 -1.29
N ILE A 28 -0.70 -12.85 -2.50
CA ILE A 28 -0.10 -11.87 -3.39
C ILE A 28 -1.13 -11.43 -4.42
N TYR A 29 -1.52 -10.16 -4.36
CA TYR A 29 -2.34 -9.53 -5.39
C TYR A 29 -1.42 -8.99 -6.47
N THR A 30 -1.63 -9.37 -7.72
CA THR A 30 -0.78 -8.95 -8.82
C THR A 30 -1.52 -7.99 -9.74
N ILE A 31 -0.82 -6.99 -10.24
CA ILE A 31 -1.32 -6.04 -11.23
C ILE A 31 -0.36 -6.04 -12.41
N ALA A 32 -0.79 -6.60 -13.53
CA ALA A 32 -0.07 -6.48 -14.78
C ALA A 32 -0.34 -5.10 -15.38
N PHE A 33 0.68 -4.25 -15.39
CA PHE A 33 0.57 -2.90 -15.93
C PHE A 33 1.27 -2.85 -17.30
N GLY A 34 0.53 -2.48 -18.33
CA GLY A 34 1.03 -2.35 -19.68
C GLY A 34 -0.04 -2.64 -20.74
N THR A 35 0.28 -2.31 -21.96
CA THR A 35 -0.58 -2.63 -23.12
C THR A 35 -0.09 -3.89 -23.83
N PRO A 36 -0.97 -4.70 -24.40
CA PRO A 36 -0.58 -5.91 -25.14
C PRO A 36 0.39 -5.67 -26.31
N GLY A 37 0.50 -4.44 -26.78
CA GLY A 37 1.40 -4.02 -27.87
C GLY A 37 2.46 -3.03 -27.40
N GLY A 38 2.80 -3.03 -26.08
CA GLY A 38 3.85 -2.16 -25.55
C GLY A 38 5.19 -2.39 -26.24
N TYR A 39 5.91 -1.32 -26.54
CA TYR A 39 7.29 -1.36 -27.07
C TYR A 39 8.13 -0.32 -26.36
N VAL A 40 9.40 -0.62 -26.21
CA VAL A 40 10.43 0.33 -25.77
C VAL A 40 11.30 0.67 -26.97
N GLU A 41 11.60 1.93 -27.15
CA GLU A 41 12.52 2.40 -28.17
C GLU A 41 13.90 2.57 -27.50
N THR A 42 14.82 1.68 -27.85
CA THR A 42 16.20 1.71 -27.37
C THR A 42 17.12 1.78 -28.57
N ASP A 43 17.97 2.79 -28.65
CA ASP A 43 18.92 3.01 -29.75
C ASP A 43 18.29 3.01 -31.17
N GLY A 44 17.08 3.59 -31.28
CA GLY A 44 16.35 3.66 -32.54
C GLY A 44 15.73 2.34 -33.00
N ARG A 45 15.76 1.32 -32.16
CA ARG A 45 15.09 0.03 -32.38
C ARG A 45 13.87 -0.08 -31.47
N ARG A 46 12.75 -0.49 -32.05
CA ARG A 46 11.53 -0.81 -31.30
C ARG A 46 11.61 -2.26 -30.84
N GLU A 47 11.78 -2.46 -29.54
CA GLU A 47 11.73 -3.78 -28.94
C GLU A 47 10.36 -3.98 -28.31
N PRO A 48 9.58 -4.99 -28.74
CA PRO A 48 8.31 -5.27 -28.11
C PRO A 48 8.53 -5.79 -26.70
N VAL A 49 7.94 -5.10 -25.72
CA VAL A 49 7.93 -5.52 -24.32
C VAL A 49 6.45 -5.74 -23.93
N PRO A 50 5.86 -6.86 -24.36
CA PRO A 50 4.49 -7.15 -23.99
C PRO A 50 4.39 -7.42 -22.49
N ALA A 51 3.43 -6.79 -21.82
CA ALA A 51 3.08 -7.19 -20.48
C ALA A 51 2.79 -8.71 -20.45
N ASN A 52 3.36 -9.42 -19.50
CA ASN A 52 3.11 -10.87 -19.35
C ASN A 52 2.08 -11.12 -18.25
N PRO A 53 0.78 -10.98 -18.55
CA PRO A 53 -0.28 -11.17 -17.56
C PRO A 53 -0.37 -12.63 -17.09
N VAL A 54 0.14 -13.58 -17.86
CA VAL A 54 0.07 -15.01 -17.55
C VAL A 54 0.95 -15.33 -16.33
N GLU A 55 2.16 -14.82 -16.28
CA GLU A 55 3.07 -15.03 -15.14
C GLU A 55 2.49 -14.37 -13.87
N MET A 56 1.93 -13.16 -14.01
CA MET A 56 1.28 -12.46 -12.90
C MET A 56 0.07 -13.24 -12.35
N ALA A 57 -0.74 -13.82 -13.24
CA ALA A 57 -1.87 -14.64 -12.86
C ALA A 57 -1.43 -15.92 -12.12
N GLU A 58 -0.35 -16.53 -12.56
CA GLU A 58 0.18 -17.74 -11.91
C GLU A 58 0.70 -17.46 -10.50
N ILE A 59 1.43 -16.36 -10.30
CA ILE A 59 1.89 -15.92 -8.97
C ILE A 59 0.69 -15.71 -8.03
N ALA A 60 -0.33 -15.00 -8.47
CA ALA A 60 -1.53 -14.75 -7.69
C ALA A 60 -2.24 -16.07 -7.35
N ARG A 61 -2.43 -16.96 -8.33
CA ARG A 61 -3.07 -18.26 -8.13
C ARG A 61 -2.34 -19.12 -7.10
N ILE A 62 -1.02 -19.22 -7.21
CA ILE A 62 -0.20 -20.02 -6.29
C ILE A 62 -0.29 -19.47 -4.87
N SER A 63 -0.19 -18.17 -4.67
CA SER A 63 -0.22 -17.53 -3.35
C SER A 63 -1.63 -17.44 -2.73
N GLY A 64 -2.69 -17.64 -3.51
CA GLY A 64 -4.08 -17.50 -3.06
C GLY A 64 -4.60 -16.05 -3.13
N GLY A 65 -3.94 -15.18 -3.89
CA GLY A 65 -4.36 -13.83 -4.18
C GLY A 65 -5.21 -13.73 -5.47
N LYS A 66 -5.31 -12.52 -5.99
CA LYS A 66 -6.02 -12.22 -7.26
C LYS A 66 -5.12 -11.45 -8.21
N THR A 67 -5.35 -11.62 -9.51
CA THR A 67 -4.67 -10.86 -10.56
C THR A 67 -5.59 -9.79 -11.14
N PHE A 68 -5.00 -8.67 -11.50
CA PHE A 68 -5.65 -7.54 -12.16
C PHE A 68 -4.77 -7.09 -13.33
N THR A 69 -5.39 -6.43 -14.30
CA THR A 69 -4.69 -5.79 -15.42
C THR A 69 -5.09 -4.32 -15.46
N ALA A 70 -4.14 -3.47 -15.80
CA ALA A 70 -4.39 -2.05 -16.00
C ALA A 70 -3.53 -1.56 -17.18
N GLY A 71 -4.19 -1.01 -18.20
CA GLY A 71 -3.56 -0.40 -19.37
C GLY A 71 -3.38 1.11 -19.26
N SER A 72 -4.00 1.72 -18.25
CA SER A 72 -3.96 3.17 -18.01
C SER A 72 -3.88 3.53 -16.54
N SER A 73 -3.49 4.76 -16.25
CA SER A 73 -3.45 5.28 -14.87
C SER A 73 -4.83 5.35 -14.20
N GLY A 74 -5.89 5.55 -15.00
CA GLY A 74 -7.28 5.53 -14.51
C GLY A 74 -7.68 4.15 -14.03
N GLU A 75 -7.48 3.13 -14.86
CA GLU A 75 -7.74 1.74 -14.51
C GLU A 75 -6.91 1.27 -13.30
N LEU A 76 -5.66 1.69 -13.23
CA LEU A 76 -4.80 1.38 -12.10
C LEU A 76 -5.37 1.93 -10.79
N ARG A 77 -5.92 3.14 -10.80
CA ARG A 77 -6.59 3.74 -9.62
C ARG A 77 -7.83 2.95 -9.20
N GLU A 78 -8.63 2.47 -10.14
CA GLU A 78 -9.80 1.63 -9.87
C GLU A 78 -9.40 0.29 -9.27
N VAL A 79 -8.35 -0.34 -9.80
CA VAL A 79 -7.80 -1.58 -9.25
C VAL A 79 -7.33 -1.40 -7.82
N TYR A 80 -6.58 -0.34 -7.51
CA TYR A 80 -6.15 -0.05 -6.14
C TYR A 80 -7.34 0.18 -5.19
N SER A 81 -8.37 0.89 -5.64
CA SER A 81 -9.60 1.08 -4.85
C SER A 81 -10.32 -0.24 -4.58
N SER A 82 -10.36 -1.14 -5.56
CA SER A 82 -10.95 -2.47 -5.42
C SER A 82 -10.17 -3.35 -4.44
N ILE A 83 -8.84 -3.33 -4.52
CA ILE A 83 -7.97 -4.07 -3.60
C ILE A 83 -8.15 -3.53 -2.17
N ALA A 84 -8.15 -2.20 -1.99
CA ALA A 84 -8.32 -1.57 -0.69
C ALA A 84 -9.64 -1.97 -0.01
N LYS A 85 -10.70 -2.16 -0.77
CA LYS A 85 -12.00 -2.65 -0.26
C LYS A 85 -11.98 -4.13 0.10
N SER A 86 -11.15 -4.94 -0.56
CA SER A 86 -11.07 -6.40 -0.35
C SER A 86 -10.09 -6.79 0.76
N VAL A 87 -9.09 -5.96 1.01
CA VAL A 87 -8.15 -6.12 2.12
C VAL A 87 -8.79 -5.43 3.33
N GLY A 88 -9.30 -6.20 4.27
CA GLY A 88 -9.94 -5.67 5.47
C GLY A 88 -9.02 -4.66 6.18
N TYR A 89 -9.63 -3.63 6.75
CA TYR A 89 -8.91 -2.64 7.54
C TYR A 89 -8.23 -3.32 8.73
N VAL A 90 -6.91 -3.27 8.78
CA VAL A 90 -6.19 -3.49 10.03
C VAL A 90 -6.45 -2.22 10.86
N LYS A 91 -7.18 -2.35 11.98
CA LYS A 91 -7.21 -1.28 12.97
C LYS A 91 -5.79 -1.08 13.48
N VAL A 92 -5.16 -0.02 13.02
CA VAL A 92 -3.93 0.47 13.63
C VAL A 92 -4.40 1.37 14.78
N ASP A 93 -4.16 0.93 16.01
CA ASP A 93 -4.37 1.77 17.18
C ASP A 93 -3.34 2.91 17.10
N GLN A 94 -3.83 4.09 16.74
CA GLN A 94 -3.01 5.28 16.68
C GLN A 94 -2.88 5.82 18.11
N GLU A 95 -1.67 5.89 18.62
CA GLU A 95 -1.40 6.53 19.89
C GLU A 95 -1.74 8.02 19.81
N VAL A 96 -2.81 8.41 20.46
CA VAL A 96 -3.26 9.81 20.55
C VAL A 96 -2.79 10.49 21.84
N THR A 97 -1.93 9.80 22.59
CA THR A 97 -1.43 10.22 23.91
C THR A 97 -0.79 11.61 23.86
N GLU A 98 -0.03 11.93 22.82
CA GLU A 98 0.62 13.25 22.68
C GLU A 98 -0.40 14.39 22.59
N GLN A 99 -1.50 14.20 21.84
CA GLN A 99 -2.51 15.21 21.68
C GLN A 99 -3.27 15.48 23.01
N TYR A 100 -3.65 14.42 23.72
CA TYR A 100 -4.33 14.55 25.01
C TYR A 100 -3.42 15.07 26.10
N ALA A 101 -2.13 14.72 26.10
CA ALA A 101 -1.14 15.28 27.02
C ALA A 101 -0.99 16.79 26.81
N GLY A 102 -0.99 17.27 25.57
CA GLY A 102 -0.97 18.71 25.27
C GLY A 102 -2.17 19.46 25.83
N TYR A 103 -3.38 18.92 25.66
CA TYR A 103 -4.61 19.51 26.22
C TYR A 103 -4.61 19.50 27.77
N ALA A 104 -4.16 18.41 28.38
CA ALA A 104 -4.06 18.30 29.83
C ALA A 104 -3.10 19.35 30.41
N LEU A 105 -1.96 19.56 29.78
CA LEU A 105 -0.98 20.56 30.19
C LEU A 105 -1.53 21.99 30.07
N LEU A 106 -2.26 22.29 28.99
CA LEU A 106 -2.88 23.58 28.80
C LEU A 106 -3.94 23.86 29.89
N LEU A 107 -4.79 22.87 30.18
CA LEU A 107 -5.77 22.98 31.26
C LEU A 107 -5.15 23.16 32.63
N ALA A 108 -4.06 22.45 32.91
CA ALA A 108 -3.31 22.62 34.17
C ALA A 108 -2.74 24.03 34.29
N PHE A 109 -2.22 24.61 33.22
CA PHE A 109 -1.72 25.98 33.20
C PHE A 109 -2.83 27.01 33.46
N VAL A 110 -3.99 26.86 32.81
CA VAL A 110 -5.16 27.73 33.01
C VAL A 110 -5.63 27.63 34.46
N ALA A 111 -5.72 26.43 35.02
CA ALA A 111 -6.12 26.24 36.41
C ALA A 111 -5.14 26.90 37.40
N ALA A 112 -3.83 26.78 37.18
CA ALA A 112 -2.81 27.43 37.99
C ALA A 112 -2.93 28.96 37.94
N MET A 113 -3.15 29.54 36.76
CA MET A 113 -3.38 30.97 36.60
C MET A 113 -4.65 31.45 37.31
N ALA A 114 -5.73 30.66 37.27
CA ALA A 114 -6.96 30.97 37.97
C ALA A 114 -6.77 30.99 39.48
N VAL A 115 -6.05 30.00 40.04
CA VAL A 115 -5.76 29.94 41.46
C VAL A 115 -4.94 31.14 41.93
N ILE A 116 -3.88 31.52 41.18
CA ILE A 116 -3.07 32.69 41.50
C ILE A 116 -3.90 33.98 41.43
N SER A 117 -4.73 34.11 40.39
CA SER A 117 -5.62 35.29 40.22
C SER A 117 -6.65 35.44 41.34
N LEU A 118 -7.22 34.35 41.78
CA LEU A 118 -8.18 34.34 42.92
C LEU A 118 -7.47 34.58 44.25
N GLY A 119 -6.31 33.95 44.47
CA GLY A 119 -5.54 34.12 45.68
C GLY A 119 -4.98 35.52 45.86
N ALA A 120 -4.65 36.24 44.76
CA ALA A 120 -4.21 37.63 44.78
C ALA A 120 -5.31 38.67 45.12
N ARG A 121 -6.57 38.24 45.13
CA ARG A 121 -7.72 39.10 45.43
C ARG A 121 -8.22 39.02 46.87
N TRP A 122 -7.62 38.18 47.70
CA TRP A 122 -8.01 38.07 49.11
C TRP A 122 -7.04 38.93 49.94
N PRO A 123 -7.52 39.96 50.64
CA PRO A 123 -6.71 40.74 51.54
C PRO A 123 -6.32 39.93 52.80
#